data_35488d00950db15886d6c92335be9f26
#
_entry.id   35488d00950db15886d6c92335be9f26
#
_cell.length_a   1.000
_cell.length_b   1.000
_cell.length_c   1.000
_cell.angle_alpha   90.00
_cell.angle_beta   90.00
_cell.angle_gamma   90.00
#
_symmetry.space_group_name_H-M   'P 1'
#
loop_
_entity.id
_entity.type
_entity.pdbx_description
1 polymer ?
#
loop_
_entity_poly.entity_id
_entity_poly.type
_entity_poly.pdbx_seq_one_letter_code
_entity_poly.pdbx_strand_id
1 'polypeptide(L)'
;MKKILGIFRGFPGLGRVVAGVSVLETLKNDYNYQTKVITYLQGNEYLRSRGYNNIHEATPMDYCSIGLLPTNQMGVHIHNEIKSFNPDLVIIDGEPLILQSLKITYPSLKIVCLLNPADVDNPNNNKEAMEYFNTLYSMSDLAIIHGLRKVETQYQYKQYISIGRFEGTFIDEQFGHRSFEDFTALEIIRHTIKKLPMSYIS
;
A
#
# COMPACT_ATOMS: atom_id res chain seq x y z
N MET A 1 -17.00 12.86 7.33
CA MET A 1 -15.64 12.91 6.73
C MET A 1 -15.13 11.49 6.70
N LYS A 2 -14.76 10.98 5.52
CA LYS A 2 -14.26 9.60 5.36
C LYS A 2 -12.90 9.44 6.02
N LYS A 3 -12.67 8.28 6.60
CA LYS A 3 -11.44 7.91 7.28
C LYS A 3 -10.71 6.81 6.51
N ILE A 4 -9.48 7.03 6.16
CA ILE A 4 -8.68 6.08 5.38
C ILE A 4 -7.40 5.73 6.13
N LEU A 5 -7.17 4.44 6.33
CA LEU A 5 -5.95 3.93 6.94
C LEU A 5 -5.06 3.30 5.87
N GLY A 6 -3.83 3.76 5.75
CA GLY A 6 -2.79 3.14 4.93
C GLY A 6 -1.90 2.23 5.75
N ILE A 7 -1.61 1.04 5.25
CA ILE A 7 -0.67 0.06 5.82
C ILE A 7 0.34 -0.27 4.74
N PHE A 8 1.56 0.23 4.90
CA PHE A 8 2.57 0.18 3.85
C PHE A 8 3.86 -0.45 4.35
N ARG A 9 4.41 -1.38 3.56
CA ARG A 9 5.68 -2.00 3.86
C ARG A 9 6.81 -0.96 3.89
N GLY A 10 7.48 -0.86 5.04
CA GLY A 10 8.56 0.09 5.28
C GLY A 10 9.97 -0.49 5.15
N PHE A 11 10.10 -1.77 4.75
CA PHE A 11 11.38 -2.46 4.59
C PHE A 11 11.23 -3.72 3.71
N PRO A 12 12.20 -4.09 2.87
CA PRO A 12 13.33 -3.25 2.45
C PRO A 12 12.87 -2.20 1.42
N GLY A 13 13.44 -0.99 1.54
CA GLY A 13 13.19 0.11 0.62
C GLY A 13 11.94 0.93 0.93
N LEU A 14 11.81 2.07 0.27
CA LEU A 14 10.79 3.09 0.56
C LEU A 14 9.68 3.18 -0.51
N GLY A 15 9.81 2.48 -1.65
CA GLY A 15 8.90 2.66 -2.79
C GLY A 15 7.43 2.55 -2.40
N ARG A 16 7.06 1.54 -1.61
CA ARG A 16 5.67 1.31 -1.19
C ARG A 16 5.16 2.39 -0.24
N VAL A 17 5.99 2.82 0.70
CA VAL A 17 5.62 3.88 1.64
C VAL A 17 5.46 5.21 0.92
N VAL A 18 6.40 5.57 0.05
CA VAL A 18 6.34 6.80 -0.74
C VAL A 18 5.09 6.85 -1.60
N ALA A 19 4.83 5.79 -2.36
CA ALA A 19 3.64 5.68 -3.19
C ALA A 19 2.35 5.76 -2.35
N GLY A 20 2.26 4.95 -1.30
CA GLY A 20 1.09 4.90 -0.44
C GLY A 20 0.80 6.22 0.29
N VAL A 21 1.83 6.87 0.84
CA VAL A 21 1.70 8.18 1.47
C VAL A 21 1.22 9.24 0.48
N SER A 22 1.77 9.23 -0.73
CA SER A 22 1.35 10.16 -1.78
C SER A 22 -0.13 10.01 -2.14
N VAL A 23 -0.65 8.77 -2.15
CA VAL A 23 -2.08 8.50 -2.32
C VAL A 23 -2.88 9.11 -1.18
N LEU A 24 -2.48 8.86 0.06
CA LEU A 24 -3.20 9.37 1.22
C LEU A 24 -3.16 10.89 1.30
N GLU A 25 -2.04 11.52 0.96
CA GLU A 25 -1.93 12.99 0.89
C GLU A 25 -2.86 13.55 -0.18
N THR A 26 -2.96 12.92 -1.35
CA THR A 26 -3.94 13.31 -2.37
C THR A 26 -5.37 13.18 -1.87
N LEU A 27 -5.71 12.08 -1.21
CA LEU A 27 -7.04 11.87 -0.65
C LEU A 27 -7.38 12.89 0.43
N LYS A 28 -6.41 13.24 1.25
CA LYS A 28 -6.55 14.29 2.26
C LYS A 28 -6.76 15.67 1.65
N ASN A 29 -5.94 16.05 0.66
CA ASN A 29 -5.91 17.40 0.13
C ASN A 29 -7.04 17.66 -0.89
N ASP A 30 -7.31 16.68 -1.78
CA ASP A 30 -8.27 16.87 -2.87
C ASP A 30 -9.70 16.50 -2.47
N TYR A 31 -9.87 15.60 -1.48
CA TYR A 31 -11.17 15.07 -1.06
C TYR A 31 -11.53 15.36 0.41
N ASN A 32 -10.64 16.02 1.13
CA ASN A 32 -10.83 16.34 2.56
C ASN A 32 -11.09 15.09 3.42
N TYR A 33 -10.41 13.98 3.14
CA TYR A 33 -10.51 12.76 3.94
C TYR A 33 -9.53 12.81 5.11
N GLN A 34 -9.92 12.18 6.22
CA GLN A 34 -9.01 11.96 7.33
C GLN A 34 -8.15 10.74 7.05
N THR A 35 -6.84 10.90 7.07
CA THR A 35 -5.91 9.81 6.74
C THR A 35 -4.99 9.47 7.91
N LYS A 36 -4.65 8.20 8.04
CA LYS A 36 -3.66 7.68 8.98
C LYS A 36 -2.77 6.69 8.27
N VAL A 37 -1.49 6.60 8.68
CA VAL A 37 -0.50 5.70 8.10
C VAL A 37 0.07 4.80 9.17
N ILE A 38 0.21 3.52 8.83
CA ILE A 38 1.00 2.53 9.56
C ILE A 38 2.11 2.06 8.63
N THR A 39 3.33 2.16 9.10
CA THR A 39 4.52 1.61 8.45
C THR A 39 5.58 1.32 9.49
N TYR A 40 6.83 1.03 9.10
CA TYR A 40 7.85 0.59 10.01
C TYR A 40 9.27 0.86 9.47
N LEU A 41 10.29 0.80 10.34
CA LEU A 41 11.72 1.02 10.03
C LEU A 41 11.94 2.24 9.13
N GLN A 42 12.50 2.04 7.94
CA GLN A 42 12.77 3.09 6.95
C GLN A 42 11.51 3.90 6.60
N GLY A 43 10.35 3.24 6.59
CA GLY A 43 9.07 3.92 6.40
C GLY A 43 8.77 4.91 7.51
N ASN A 44 9.07 4.58 8.77
CA ASN A 44 8.92 5.52 9.90
C ASN A 44 9.87 6.71 9.78
N GLU A 45 11.10 6.50 9.33
CA GLU A 45 12.05 7.58 9.08
C GLU A 45 11.54 8.52 7.98
N TYR A 46 10.99 7.96 6.91
CA TYR A 46 10.35 8.74 5.85
C TYR A 46 9.15 9.55 6.38
N LEU A 47 8.27 8.95 7.18
CA LEU A 47 7.14 9.68 7.77
C LEU A 47 7.60 10.85 8.64
N ARG A 48 8.65 10.67 9.45
CA ARG A 48 9.22 11.77 10.25
C ARG A 48 9.74 12.91 9.38
N SER A 49 10.45 12.57 8.30
CA SER A 49 10.96 13.58 7.36
C SER A 49 9.84 14.36 6.67
N ARG A 50 8.64 13.78 6.58
CA ARG A 50 7.42 14.41 6.04
C ARG A 50 6.60 15.15 7.10
N GLY A 51 7.06 15.22 8.34
CA GLY A 51 6.38 15.92 9.44
C GLY A 51 5.22 15.16 10.09
N TYR A 52 5.15 13.84 9.87
CA TYR A 52 4.19 13.00 10.60
C TYR A 52 4.61 12.84 12.06
N ASN A 53 3.62 12.96 12.97
CA ASN A 53 3.80 12.76 14.41
C ASN A 53 3.07 11.49 14.85
N ASN A 54 3.34 11.04 16.09
CA ASN A 54 2.71 9.85 16.69
C ASN A 54 2.95 8.57 15.89
N ILE A 55 4.19 8.37 15.45
CA ILE A 55 4.62 7.20 14.69
C ILE A 55 4.86 6.06 15.66
N HIS A 56 4.26 4.89 15.38
CA HIS A 56 4.54 3.65 16.11
C HIS A 56 5.94 3.14 15.77
N GLU A 57 6.74 2.90 16.80
CA GLU A 57 8.07 2.32 16.64
C GLU A 57 7.98 0.79 16.70
N ALA A 58 8.29 0.14 15.60
CA ALA A 58 8.48 -1.29 15.60
C ALA A 58 9.84 -1.65 16.17
N THR A 59 9.91 -2.71 16.94
CA THR A 59 11.17 -3.24 17.46
C THR A 59 11.86 -4.09 16.39
N PRO A 60 13.20 -4.29 16.46
CA PRO A 60 13.89 -5.19 15.53
C PRO A 60 13.32 -6.62 15.51
N MET A 61 12.75 -7.08 16.60
CA MET A 61 12.10 -8.40 16.65
C MET A 61 10.83 -8.48 15.81
N ASP A 62 10.18 -7.37 15.55
CA ASP A 62 9.03 -7.30 14.66
C ASP A 62 9.41 -7.68 13.22
N TYR A 63 10.71 -7.75 12.95
CA TYR A 63 11.28 -8.02 11.63
C TYR A 63 12.21 -9.21 11.55
N CYS A 64 12.61 -9.80 12.66
CA CYS A 64 13.46 -11.00 12.65
C CYS A 64 12.77 -12.20 12.00
N SER A 65 11.47 -12.19 11.95
CA SER A 65 10.64 -13.15 11.21
C SER A 65 10.24 -12.65 9.83
N ILE A 66 10.95 -11.68 9.33
CA ILE A 66 10.73 -11.11 8.01
C ILE A 66 10.78 -12.17 6.94
N GLY A 67 9.79 -12.26 6.34
CA GLY A 67 9.54 -13.05 5.17
C GLY A 67 8.18 -13.69 5.28
N LEU A 68 7.72 -14.05 6.46
CA LEU A 68 6.54 -14.87 6.53
C LEU A 68 5.51 -14.50 7.60
N LEU A 69 5.90 -13.74 8.64
CA LEU A 69 4.95 -13.43 9.69
C LEU A 69 5.01 -11.94 10.03
N PRO A 70 3.91 -11.19 9.89
CA PRO A 70 3.77 -10.00 10.67
C PRO A 70 3.92 -10.49 12.11
N THR A 71 4.87 -9.94 12.80
CA THR A 71 5.01 -10.29 14.21
C THR A 71 3.68 -10.00 14.86
N ASN A 72 3.35 -10.79 15.86
CA ASN A 72 2.11 -10.60 16.62
C ASN A 72 1.92 -9.14 17.06
N GLN A 73 3.02 -8.43 17.33
CA GLN A 73 2.99 -7.02 17.74
C GLN A 73 2.47 -6.09 16.64
N MET A 74 2.93 -6.24 15.40
CA MET A 74 2.45 -5.42 14.29
C MET A 74 0.99 -5.72 13.97
N GLY A 75 0.60 -6.99 13.98
CA GLY A 75 -0.79 -7.39 13.82
C GLY A 75 -1.70 -6.79 14.90
N VAL A 76 -1.29 -6.87 16.16
CA VAL A 76 -2.01 -6.26 17.29
C VAL A 76 -2.10 -4.74 17.14
N HIS A 77 -1.00 -4.10 16.74
CA HIS A 77 -1.00 -2.64 16.49
C HIS A 77 -1.99 -2.26 15.39
N ILE A 78 -1.98 -2.96 14.26
CA ILE A 78 -2.93 -2.71 13.16
C ILE A 78 -4.38 -2.85 13.64
N HIS A 79 -4.71 -3.92 14.36
CA HIS A 79 -6.06 -4.13 14.90
C HIS A 79 -6.47 -3.04 15.90
N ASN A 80 -5.55 -2.61 16.76
CA ASN A 80 -5.82 -1.52 17.71
C ASN A 80 -6.07 -0.19 16.98
N GLU A 81 -5.29 0.08 15.93
CA GLU A 81 -5.47 1.27 15.12
C GLU A 81 -6.80 1.25 14.34
N ILE A 82 -7.21 0.12 13.80
CA ILE A 82 -8.51 -0.02 13.17
C ILE A 82 -9.64 0.25 14.18
N LYS A 83 -9.56 -0.32 15.38
CA LYS A 83 -10.56 -0.09 16.43
C LYS A 83 -10.64 1.38 16.85
N SER A 84 -9.50 2.03 17.06
CA SER A 84 -9.45 3.42 17.56
C SER A 84 -9.77 4.44 16.49
N PHE A 85 -9.27 4.25 15.28
CA PHE A 85 -9.45 5.16 14.15
C PHE A 85 -10.79 4.94 13.44
N ASN A 86 -11.30 3.70 13.45
CA ASN A 86 -12.53 3.28 12.76
C ASN A 86 -12.57 3.72 11.29
N PRO A 87 -11.66 3.20 10.44
CA PRO A 87 -11.56 3.61 9.04
C PRO A 87 -12.75 3.09 8.21
N ASP A 88 -13.17 3.88 7.23
CA ASP A 88 -14.13 3.45 6.20
C ASP A 88 -13.45 2.59 5.13
N LEU A 89 -12.14 2.80 4.93
CA LEU A 89 -11.33 2.12 3.94
C LEU A 89 -9.91 1.88 4.48
N VAL A 90 -9.36 0.71 4.17
CA VAL A 90 -7.94 0.39 4.38
C VAL A 90 -7.26 0.22 3.03
N ILE A 91 -6.10 0.85 2.85
CA ILE A 91 -5.23 0.68 1.70
C ILE A 91 -3.97 -0.05 2.15
N ILE A 92 -3.65 -1.17 1.51
CA ILE A 92 -2.51 -2.02 1.88
C ILE A 92 -1.55 -2.11 0.70
N ASP A 93 -0.25 -1.90 0.95
CA ASP A 93 0.80 -2.14 -0.02
C ASP A 93 1.95 -2.92 0.63
N GLY A 94 2.17 -4.14 0.14
CA GLY A 94 3.27 -5.01 0.56
C GLY A 94 3.06 -5.79 1.85
N GLU A 95 1.86 -5.76 2.45
CA GLU A 95 1.54 -6.47 3.69
C GLU A 95 0.37 -7.46 3.52
N PRO A 96 0.49 -8.49 2.66
CA PRO A 96 -0.61 -9.41 2.39
C PRO A 96 -1.03 -10.28 3.59
N LEU A 97 -0.11 -10.57 4.50
CA LEU A 97 -0.35 -11.48 5.61
C LEU A 97 -1.42 -11.00 6.59
N ILE A 98 -1.65 -9.69 6.67
CA ILE A 98 -2.68 -9.13 7.55
C ILE A 98 -4.10 -9.31 6.99
N LEU A 99 -4.25 -9.52 5.68
CA LEU A 99 -5.54 -9.53 4.99
C LEU A 99 -6.51 -10.55 5.56
N GLN A 100 -6.06 -11.79 5.79
CA GLN A 100 -6.93 -12.84 6.31
C GLN A 100 -7.51 -12.48 7.67
N SER A 101 -6.67 -12.00 8.60
CA SER A 101 -7.15 -11.63 9.94
C SER A 101 -8.08 -10.40 9.89
N LEU A 102 -7.82 -9.43 9.01
CA LEU A 102 -8.69 -8.28 8.83
C LEU A 102 -10.05 -8.68 8.27
N LYS A 103 -10.10 -9.53 7.25
CA LYS A 103 -11.36 -9.99 6.66
C LYS A 103 -12.20 -10.84 7.60
N ILE A 104 -11.55 -11.65 8.44
CA ILE A 104 -12.25 -12.43 9.48
C ILE A 104 -12.79 -11.52 10.58
N THR A 105 -11.97 -10.57 11.06
CA THR A 105 -12.33 -9.72 12.21
C THR A 105 -13.29 -8.60 11.83
N TYR A 106 -13.14 -8.04 10.62
CA TYR A 106 -13.91 -6.88 10.13
C TYR A 106 -14.47 -7.17 8.73
N PRO A 107 -15.45 -8.07 8.60
CA PRO A 107 -15.93 -8.54 7.28
C PRO A 107 -16.54 -7.44 6.41
N SER A 108 -17.05 -6.37 7.00
CA SER A 108 -17.61 -5.21 6.30
C SER A 108 -16.56 -4.14 5.93
N LEU A 109 -15.35 -4.22 6.49
CA LEU A 109 -14.30 -3.25 6.22
C LEU A 109 -13.84 -3.36 4.76
N LYS A 110 -13.85 -2.24 4.06
CA LYS A 110 -13.36 -2.18 2.69
C LYS A 110 -11.85 -2.16 2.65
N ILE A 111 -11.26 -3.01 1.83
CA ILE A 111 -9.80 -3.15 1.70
C ILE A 111 -9.41 -3.07 0.23
N VAL A 112 -8.51 -2.14 -0.08
CA VAL A 112 -7.85 -2.01 -1.38
C VAL A 112 -6.39 -2.41 -1.23
N CYS A 113 -5.90 -3.27 -2.10
CA CYS A 113 -4.49 -3.62 -2.17
C CYS A 113 -3.82 -2.99 -3.39
N LEU A 114 -2.65 -2.43 -3.16
CA LEU A 114 -1.75 -1.96 -4.21
C LEU A 114 -0.65 -3.00 -4.41
N LEU A 115 -0.37 -3.36 -5.64
CA LEU A 115 0.62 -4.36 -6.01
C LEU A 115 1.51 -3.83 -7.13
N ASN A 116 2.77 -4.23 -7.08
CA ASN A 116 3.67 -4.09 -8.22
C ASN A 116 3.55 -5.34 -9.14
N PRO A 117 3.89 -5.24 -10.42
CA PRO A 117 3.97 -6.40 -11.29
C PRO A 117 4.84 -7.54 -10.73
N ALA A 118 5.89 -7.20 -9.99
CA ALA A 118 6.78 -8.18 -9.36
C ALA A 118 6.17 -8.94 -8.17
N ASP A 119 5.08 -8.45 -7.59
CA ASP A 119 4.33 -9.17 -6.55
C ASP A 119 3.51 -10.33 -7.15
N VAL A 120 3.20 -10.24 -8.43
CA VAL A 120 2.33 -11.20 -9.13
C VAL A 120 3.12 -12.13 -10.01
N ASP A 121 4.14 -11.61 -10.70
CA ASP A 121 4.96 -12.36 -11.63
C ASP A 121 6.42 -11.90 -11.56
N ASN A 122 7.22 -12.63 -10.79
CA ASN A 122 8.66 -12.43 -10.68
C ASN A 122 9.38 -13.78 -10.80
N PRO A 123 10.11 -14.01 -11.88
CA PRO A 123 10.79 -15.29 -12.11
C PRO A 123 11.89 -15.62 -11.09
N ASN A 124 12.35 -14.61 -10.35
CA ASN A 124 13.37 -14.78 -9.31
C ASN A 124 12.79 -15.14 -7.94
N ASN A 125 11.49 -15.11 -7.78
CA ASN A 125 10.82 -15.45 -6.53
C ASN A 125 10.37 -16.91 -6.52
N ASN A 126 10.22 -17.46 -5.31
CA ASN A 126 9.62 -18.77 -5.13
C ASN A 126 8.14 -18.74 -5.57
N LYS A 127 7.77 -19.64 -6.48
CA LYS A 127 6.42 -19.68 -7.06
C LYS A 127 5.33 -19.98 -6.03
N GLU A 128 5.59 -20.89 -5.09
CA GLU A 128 4.61 -21.26 -4.07
C GLU A 128 4.35 -20.08 -3.11
N ALA A 129 5.41 -19.35 -2.75
CA ALA A 129 5.27 -18.16 -1.93
C ALA A 129 4.48 -17.05 -2.66
N MET A 130 4.73 -16.87 -3.94
CA MET A 130 3.99 -15.90 -4.77
C MET A 130 2.52 -16.28 -4.88
N GLU A 131 2.22 -17.54 -5.13
CA GLU A 131 0.85 -18.06 -5.18
C GLU A 131 0.12 -17.84 -3.85
N TYR A 132 0.79 -18.14 -2.75
CA TYR A 132 0.25 -17.91 -1.42
C TYR A 132 -0.07 -16.43 -1.17
N PHE A 133 0.85 -15.51 -1.49
CA PHE A 133 0.60 -14.08 -1.33
C PHE A 133 -0.50 -13.57 -2.27
N ASN A 134 -0.56 -14.06 -3.49
CA ASN A 134 -1.64 -13.70 -4.42
C ASN A 134 -3.00 -14.21 -3.93
N THR A 135 -3.05 -15.39 -3.33
CA THR A 135 -4.26 -15.88 -2.66
C THR A 135 -4.72 -14.93 -1.56
N LEU A 136 -3.79 -14.41 -0.75
CA LEU A 136 -4.12 -13.41 0.27
C LEU A 136 -4.60 -12.09 -0.37
N TYR A 137 -3.90 -11.56 -1.36
CA TYR A 137 -4.31 -10.33 -2.05
C TYR A 137 -5.71 -10.44 -2.69
N SER A 138 -6.08 -11.64 -3.15
CA SER A 138 -7.41 -11.88 -3.72
C SER A 138 -8.56 -11.78 -2.71
N MET A 139 -8.25 -11.78 -1.40
CA MET A 139 -9.24 -11.58 -0.34
C MET A 139 -9.65 -10.09 -0.19
N SER A 140 -8.92 -9.15 -0.78
CA SER A 140 -9.28 -7.73 -0.76
C SER A 140 -10.53 -7.45 -1.60
N ASP A 141 -11.24 -6.37 -1.31
CA ASP A 141 -12.37 -5.93 -2.13
C ASP A 141 -11.92 -5.46 -3.52
N LEU A 142 -10.68 -4.95 -3.60
CA LEU A 142 -10.05 -4.53 -4.84
C LEU A 142 -8.55 -4.67 -4.75
N ALA A 143 -7.93 -5.36 -5.70
CA ALA A 143 -6.49 -5.39 -5.87
C ALA A 143 -6.10 -4.70 -7.18
N ILE A 144 -5.12 -3.80 -7.10
CA ILE A 144 -4.68 -2.95 -8.20
C ILE A 144 -3.20 -3.20 -8.46
N ILE A 145 -2.87 -3.75 -9.61
CA ILE A 145 -1.49 -3.80 -10.09
C ILE A 145 -1.18 -2.49 -10.80
N HIS A 146 -0.16 -1.79 -10.37
CA HIS A 146 0.33 -0.57 -10.99
C HIS A 146 1.80 -0.73 -11.37
N GLY A 147 2.18 -0.30 -12.56
CA GLY A 147 3.56 -0.41 -13.03
C GLY A 147 3.71 -0.21 -14.53
N LEU A 148 4.90 -0.55 -15.02
CA LEU A 148 5.31 -0.30 -16.42
C LEU A 148 5.01 -1.48 -17.35
N ARG A 149 4.62 -2.63 -16.83
CA ARG A 149 4.31 -3.81 -17.61
C ARG A 149 3.00 -4.45 -17.21
N LYS A 150 2.34 -5.06 -18.19
CA LYS A 150 1.21 -5.94 -17.95
C LYS A 150 1.70 -7.26 -17.37
N VAL A 151 0.87 -7.86 -16.52
CA VAL A 151 1.12 -9.17 -15.92
C VAL A 151 -0.01 -10.11 -16.33
N GLU A 152 0.35 -11.33 -16.69
CA GLU A 152 -0.62 -12.40 -16.87
C GLU A 152 -0.87 -13.08 -15.52
N THR A 153 -2.12 -13.14 -15.12
CA THR A 153 -2.53 -13.73 -13.85
C THR A 153 -3.94 -14.31 -13.95
N GLN A 154 -4.19 -15.38 -13.19
CA GLN A 154 -5.52 -15.96 -13.03
C GLN A 154 -6.40 -15.16 -12.05
N TYR A 155 -5.81 -14.24 -11.27
CA TYR A 155 -6.53 -13.44 -10.30
C TYR A 155 -7.22 -12.23 -10.96
N GLN A 156 -8.38 -11.85 -10.43
CA GLN A 156 -9.17 -10.73 -10.94
C GLN A 156 -8.64 -9.37 -10.43
N TYR A 157 -7.40 -9.08 -10.79
CA TYR A 157 -6.77 -7.80 -10.45
C TYR A 157 -7.01 -6.74 -11.51
N LYS A 158 -7.24 -5.51 -11.08
CA LYS A 158 -7.22 -4.39 -12.00
C LYS A 158 -5.78 -4.02 -12.30
N GLN A 159 -5.47 -3.81 -13.58
CA GLN A 159 -4.13 -3.49 -14.01
C GLN A 159 -4.09 -2.12 -14.66
N TYR A 160 -3.16 -1.30 -14.22
CA TYR A 160 -2.89 0.01 -14.78
C TYR A 160 -1.43 0.07 -15.24
N ILE A 161 -1.26 0.16 -16.55
CA ILE A 161 0.07 0.29 -17.15
C ILE A 161 0.28 1.76 -17.45
N SER A 162 1.37 2.32 -16.94
CA SER A 162 1.78 3.65 -17.33
C SER A 162 2.54 3.58 -18.65
N ILE A 163 1.90 4.05 -19.70
CA ILE A 163 2.57 4.30 -20.97
C ILE A 163 2.85 5.80 -21.01
N GLY A 164 3.81 6.26 -20.20
CA GLY A 164 4.27 7.64 -20.24
C GLY A 164 5.33 7.81 -21.31
N ARG A 165 5.14 8.74 -22.24
CA ARG A 165 6.29 9.34 -22.92
C ARG A 165 6.99 10.23 -21.91
N PHE A 166 8.18 9.86 -21.49
CA PHE A 166 9.06 10.76 -20.76
C PHE A 166 9.95 11.50 -21.74
N GLU A 167 9.56 12.70 -22.07
CA GLU A 167 10.48 13.70 -22.58
C GLU A 167 10.91 14.54 -21.37
N GLY A 168 12.04 14.22 -20.79
CA GLY A 168 12.67 15.02 -19.76
C GLY A 168 13.00 14.26 -18.47
N THR A 169 14.21 14.44 -18.03
CA THR A 169 14.69 14.07 -16.68
C THR A 169 14.08 15.05 -15.69
N PHE A 170 13.10 14.61 -14.91
CA PHE A 170 12.69 15.36 -13.73
C PHE A 170 13.69 15.07 -12.61
N ILE A 171 14.56 16.02 -12.35
CA ILE A 171 15.35 16.06 -11.12
C ILE A 171 14.55 16.94 -10.16
N ASP A 172 13.92 16.32 -9.18
CA ASP A 172 13.40 17.04 -8.03
C ASP A 172 14.60 17.31 -7.11
N GLU A 173 15.08 18.55 -7.12
CA GLU A 173 16.26 18.98 -6.35
C GLU A 173 16.08 18.83 -4.84
N GLN A 174 14.86 18.67 -4.34
CA GLN A 174 14.56 18.49 -2.92
C GLN A 174 14.65 17.04 -2.42
N PHE A 175 14.46 16.03 -3.27
CA PHE A 175 14.25 14.66 -2.81
C PHE A 175 15.13 13.59 -3.46
N GLY A 176 16.17 13.98 -4.18
CA GLY A 176 16.99 13.00 -4.90
C GLY A 176 16.17 12.29 -6.00
N HIS A 177 16.71 11.23 -6.55
CA HIS A 177 16.06 10.46 -7.60
C HIS A 177 14.74 9.87 -7.09
N ARG A 178 13.60 10.49 -7.43
CA ARG A 178 12.32 9.78 -7.37
C ARG A 178 12.39 8.67 -8.40
N SER A 179 12.07 7.46 -7.97
CA SER A 179 11.99 6.37 -8.93
C SER A 179 10.86 6.67 -9.92
N PHE A 180 11.07 6.26 -11.15
CA PHE A 180 10.05 6.32 -12.20
C PHE A 180 8.73 5.67 -11.77
N GLU A 181 8.80 4.68 -10.88
CA GLU A 181 7.66 3.98 -10.29
C GLU A 181 6.79 4.88 -9.41
N ASP A 182 7.40 5.80 -8.66
CA ASP A 182 6.68 6.65 -7.70
C ASP A 182 5.77 7.67 -8.40
N PHE A 183 6.22 8.23 -9.51
CA PHE A 183 5.43 9.21 -10.26
C PHE A 183 4.25 8.57 -10.98
N THR A 184 4.47 7.39 -11.51
CA THR A 184 3.48 6.60 -12.23
C THR A 184 2.39 6.07 -11.31
N ALA A 185 2.75 5.61 -10.12
CA ALA A 185 1.80 5.16 -9.11
C ALA A 185 0.83 6.29 -8.71
N LEU A 186 1.33 7.51 -8.52
CA LEU A 186 0.53 8.68 -8.17
C LEU A 186 -0.51 9.04 -9.23
N GLU A 187 -0.12 9.09 -10.50
CA GLU A 187 -1.04 9.39 -11.59
C GLU A 187 -2.10 8.29 -11.76
N ILE A 188 -1.69 7.04 -11.68
CA ILE A 188 -2.58 5.89 -11.81
C ILE A 188 -3.58 5.87 -10.66
N ILE A 189 -3.13 6.12 -9.45
CA ILE A 189 -3.98 6.09 -8.27
C ILE A 189 -4.93 7.28 -8.28
N ARG A 190 -4.49 8.48 -8.64
CA ARG A 190 -5.36 9.64 -8.86
C ARG A 190 -6.47 9.32 -9.86
N HIS A 191 -6.11 8.68 -10.97
CA HIS A 191 -7.06 8.32 -12.01
C HIS A 191 -8.00 7.19 -11.58
N THR A 192 -7.50 6.23 -10.82
CA THR A 192 -8.27 5.09 -10.30
C THR A 192 -9.25 5.53 -9.22
N ILE A 193 -8.82 6.38 -8.29
CA ILE A 193 -9.69 6.91 -7.24
C ILE A 193 -10.82 7.73 -7.85
N LYS A 194 -10.55 8.54 -8.87
CA LYS A 194 -11.58 9.26 -9.63
C LYS A 194 -12.56 8.34 -10.36
N LYS A 195 -12.15 7.11 -10.69
CA LYS A 195 -12.94 6.12 -11.40
C LYS A 195 -13.50 5.01 -10.52
N LEU A 196 -13.11 4.97 -9.25
CA LEU A 196 -13.76 4.05 -8.31
C LEU A 196 -15.25 4.38 -8.26
N PRO A 197 -16.14 3.39 -8.41
CA PRO A 197 -17.55 3.62 -8.21
C PRO A 197 -17.75 4.29 -6.85
N MET A 198 -18.60 5.31 -6.80
CA MET A 198 -18.90 6.02 -5.54
C MET A 198 -19.33 5.05 -4.42
N SER A 199 -19.81 3.85 -4.77
CA SER A 199 -20.11 2.76 -3.83
C SER A 199 -18.90 2.22 -3.06
N TYR A 200 -17.67 2.44 -3.53
CA TYR A 200 -16.45 2.08 -2.80
C TYR A 200 -15.95 3.23 -1.91
N ILE A 201 -16.47 4.43 -2.16
CA ILE A 201 -16.08 5.66 -1.48
C ILE A 201 -17.28 6.30 -0.76
N SER A 202 -18.50 5.84 -1.06
CA SER A 202 -19.76 6.30 -0.44
C SER A 202 -20.03 5.68 0.91
#